data_9c90569c8d329c954c69357054e6f4e6
#
_entry.id   9c90569c8d329c954c69357054e6f4e6
#
_cell.length_a   1.000
_cell.length_b   1.000
_cell.length_c   1.000
_cell.angle_alpha   90.00
_cell.angle_beta   90.00
_cell.angle_gamma   90.00
#
_symmetry.space_group_name_H-M   'P 1'
#
loop_
_entity.id
_entity.type
_entity.pdbx_description
1 polymer ?
#
loop_
_entity_poly.entity_id
_entity_poly.type
_entity_poly.pdbx_seq_one_letter_code
_entity_poly.pdbx_strand_id
1 'polypeptide(L)'
;MSLSKEILKKIKETSPLSQCVLQILRITSKEDYSLSEIVKIVECDSVLTANVLRVSNSAAISPARPIISINMAISYLGEKMIVNTALSTCANQFFNKKLEGYESPKGELWLHCLMTAIAAKIVSKNSKTPINSNIVYTAGILHDIGKSVISSMLSGTSEKIVSGILEHKYSNYLEAERDILGFDHCEVGEALAIHWKLPDYYRYAIKLHHAPSGAEAEFAPLCFAVHLGDILSMMNGAGTGSDCLQYEICKEYENYFDISGNDIPNFIMIADNEYNIVKEALNF
;
A
#
# COMPACT_ATOMS: atom_id res chain seq x y z
N MET A 1 -22.32 -4.28 -8.28
CA MET A 1 -22.30 -5.09 -9.53
C MET A 1 -21.54 -6.38 -9.28
N SER A 2 -21.83 -7.46 -9.99
CA SER A 2 -21.09 -8.73 -9.83
C SER A 2 -19.90 -8.70 -10.80
N LEU A 3 -18.69 -8.92 -10.30
CA LEU A 3 -17.47 -9.05 -11.09
C LEU A 3 -17.67 -10.09 -12.21
N SER A 4 -17.07 -9.86 -13.38
CA SER A 4 -17.17 -10.77 -14.50
C SER A 4 -16.55 -12.14 -14.21
N LYS A 5 -16.98 -13.19 -14.91
CA LYS A 5 -16.42 -14.54 -14.75
C LYS A 5 -14.90 -14.58 -15.03
N GLU A 6 -14.43 -13.72 -15.93
CA GLU A 6 -13.01 -13.62 -16.29
C GLU A 6 -12.18 -13.07 -15.12
N ILE A 7 -12.63 -11.98 -14.49
CA ILE A 7 -11.90 -11.41 -13.36
C ILE A 7 -11.91 -12.34 -12.15
N LEU A 8 -13.05 -13.02 -11.89
CA LEU A 8 -13.12 -14.02 -10.82
C LEU A 8 -12.15 -15.19 -11.05
N LYS A 9 -11.93 -15.57 -12.30
CA LYS A 9 -10.93 -16.57 -12.66
C LYS A 9 -9.51 -16.04 -12.39
N LYS A 10 -9.17 -14.82 -12.83
CA LYS A 10 -7.87 -14.18 -12.57
C LYS A 10 -7.59 -14.05 -11.06
N ILE A 11 -8.58 -13.65 -10.28
CA ILE A 11 -8.44 -13.58 -8.81
C ILE A 11 -8.07 -14.95 -8.22
N LYS A 12 -8.74 -16.03 -8.66
CA LYS A 12 -8.45 -17.39 -8.19
C LYS A 12 -7.08 -17.91 -8.63
N GLU A 13 -6.59 -17.47 -9.78
CA GLU A 13 -5.29 -17.83 -10.33
C GLU A 13 -4.16 -16.97 -9.74
N THR A 14 -4.49 -15.84 -9.10
CA THR A 14 -3.50 -14.99 -8.44
C THR A 14 -2.96 -15.71 -7.22
N SER A 15 -1.65 -15.97 -7.20
CA SER A 15 -0.99 -16.63 -6.08
C SER A 15 -1.29 -15.91 -4.76
N PRO A 16 -1.66 -16.61 -3.70
CA PRO A 16 -1.86 -15.97 -2.40
C PRO A 16 -0.55 -15.41 -1.86
N LEU A 17 -0.65 -14.44 -0.96
CA LEU A 17 0.48 -14.04 -0.11
C LEU A 17 1.02 -15.27 0.63
N SER A 18 2.34 -15.30 0.90
CA SER A 18 2.90 -16.44 1.65
C SER A 18 2.20 -16.60 2.99
N GLN A 19 2.13 -17.84 3.50
CA GLN A 19 1.49 -18.13 4.79
C GLN A 19 2.13 -17.30 5.92
N CYS A 20 3.45 -17.09 5.86
CA CYS A 20 4.18 -16.27 6.82
C CYS A 20 3.67 -14.82 6.83
N VAL A 21 3.45 -14.24 5.63
CA VAL A 21 2.90 -12.89 5.51
C VAL A 21 1.49 -12.79 6.06
N LEU A 22 0.61 -13.72 5.68
CA LEU A 22 -0.74 -13.75 6.22
C LEU A 22 -0.77 -13.87 7.74
N GLN A 23 0.18 -14.61 8.33
CA GLN A 23 0.35 -14.71 9.77
C GLN A 23 0.83 -13.38 10.38
N ILE A 24 1.85 -12.74 9.79
CA ILE A 24 2.32 -11.42 10.22
C ILE A 24 1.16 -10.41 10.19
N LEU A 25 0.39 -10.34 9.10
CA LEU A 25 -0.75 -9.45 8.97
C LEU A 25 -1.81 -9.66 10.06
N ARG A 26 -2.11 -10.93 10.39
CA ARG A 26 -3.08 -11.27 11.43
C ARG A 26 -2.59 -10.95 12.85
N ILE A 27 -1.29 -11.12 13.09
CA ILE A 27 -0.69 -10.84 14.40
C ILE A 27 -0.61 -9.34 14.60
N THR A 28 -0.08 -8.60 13.65
CA THR A 28 0.11 -7.14 13.75
C THR A 28 -1.20 -6.33 13.70
N SER A 29 -2.33 -6.95 13.34
CA SER A 29 -3.64 -6.34 13.46
C SER A 29 -4.20 -6.36 14.89
N LYS A 30 -3.60 -7.12 15.83
CA LYS A 30 -3.95 -7.12 17.25
C LYS A 30 -3.19 -6.01 17.98
N GLU A 31 -3.77 -5.45 19.03
CA GLU A 31 -3.09 -4.45 19.88
C GLU A 31 -1.95 -5.07 20.68
N ASP A 32 -2.17 -6.27 21.23
CA ASP A 32 -1.20 -7.01 22.03
C ASP A 32 -0.69 -8.23 21.25
N TYR A 33 0.41 -8.09 20.54
CA TYR A 33 1.09 -9.23 19.93
C TYR A 33 2.52 -9.40 20.49
N SER A 34 2.99 -10.64 20.44
CA SER A 34 4.32 -10.97 20.94
C SER A 34 5.36 -10.81 19.84
N LEU A 35 6.40 -10.03 20.12
CA LEU A 35 7.57 -9.90 19.25
C LEU A 35 8.20 -11.26 18.92
N SER A 36 8.21 -12.19 19.88
CA SER A 36 8.75 -13.54 19.68
C SER A 36 7.95 -14.35 18.65
N GLU A 37 6.66 -14.05 18.45
CA GLU A 37 5.86 -14.69 17.39
C GLU A 37 6.30 -14.20 16.01
N ILE A 38 6.54 -12.90 15.85
CA ILE A 38 7.03 -12.32 14.60
C ILE A 38 8.41 -12.89 14.25
N VAL A 39 9.32 -12.94 15.23
CA VAL A 39 10.66 -13.56 15.03
C VAL A 39 10.52 -14.97 14.47
N LYS A 40 9.73 -15.82 15.11
CA LYS A 40 9.52 -17.21 14.67
C LYS A 40 8.95 -17.28 13.25
N ILE A 41 7.99 -16.43 12.92
CA ILE A 41 7.39 -16.41 11.57
C ILE A 41 8.43 -16.00 10.53
N VAL A 42 9.20 -14.93 10.79
CA VAL A 42 10.24 -14.47 9.87
C VAL A 42 11.33 -15.52 9.69
N GLU A 43 11.78 -16.17 10.77
CA GLU A 43 12.79 -17.22 10.74
C GLU A 43 12.34 -18.52 10.04
N CYS A 44 11.02 -18.77 9.98
CA CYS A 44 10.46 -19.91 9.22
C CYS A 44 10.48 -19.69 7.70
N ASP A 45 10.71 -18.48 7.22
CA ASP A 45 10.75 -18.13 5.80
C ASP A 45 12.15 -17.62 5.44
N SER A 46 12.91 -18.42 4.67
CA SER A 46 14.29 -18.10 4.30
C SER A 46 14.40 -16.83 3.46
N VAL A 47 13.39 -16.52 2.64
CA VAL A 47 13.36 -15.30 1.80
C VAL A 47 13.12 -14.08 2.67
N LEU A 48 12.17 -14.14 3.61
CA LEU A 48 11.95 -13.08 4.58
C LEU A 48 13.17 -12.84 5.44
N THR A 49 13.76 -13.90 6.02
CA THR A 49 14.98 -13.81 6.82
C THR A 49 16.10 -13.13 6.05
N ALA A 50 16.39 -13.59 4.82
CA ALA A 50 17.46 -13.04 4.00
C ALA A 50 17.22 -11.54 3.68
N ASN A 51 15.99 -11.16 3.35
CA ASN A 51 15.66 -9.76 3.04
C ASN A 51 15.72 -8.85 4.27
N VAL A 52 15.22 -9.30 5.43
CA VAL A 52 15.34 -8.55 6.68
C VAL A 52 16.81 -8.32 7.02
N LEU A 53 17.65 -9.35 6.97
CA LEU A 53 19.09 -9.22 7.24
C LEU A 53 19.79 -8.34 6.19
N ARG A 54 19.43 -8.43 4.92
CA ARG A 54 19.97 -7.57 3.86
C ARG A 54 19.64 -6.10 4.11
N VAL A 55 18.39 -5.77 4.41
CA VAL A 55 17.96 -4.41 4.73
C VAL A 55 18.67 -3.89 5.98
N SER A 56 18.77 -4.72 7.02
CA SER A 56 19.44 -4.37 8.27
C SER A 56 20.93 -4.06 8.10
N ASN A 57 21.58 -4.64 7.09
CA ASN A 57 22.99 -4.42 6.75
C ASN A 57 23.20 -3.48 5.55
N SER A 58 22.14 -2.81 5.07
CA SER A 58 22.26 -1.89 3.94
C SER A 58 23.09 -0.65 4.27
N ALA A 59 23.61 0.04 3.25
CA ALA A 59 24.34 1.29 3.41
C ALA A 59 23.50 2.39 4.07
N ALA A 60 22.17 2.41 3.82
CA ALA A 60 21.25 3.36 4.44
C ALA A 60 21.14 3.17 5.96
N ILE A 61 21.26 1.93 6.46
CA ILE A 61 21.23 1.60 7.89
C ILE A 61 22.62 1.68 8.50
N SER A 62 23.64 1.25 7.77
CA SER A 62 25.07 1.34 8.12
C SER A 62 25.39 0.91 9.57
N PRO A 63 25.06 -0.33 9.99
CA PRO A 63 25.34 -0.77 11.35
C PRO A 63 26.84 -0.86 11.62
N ALA A 64 27.27 -0.51 12.84
CA ALA A 64 28.68 -0.55 13.24
C ALA A 64 29.28 -1.98 13.18
N ARG A 65 28.47 -3.01 13.25
CA ARG A 65 28.83 -4.43 13.11
C ARG A 65 27.77 -5.16 12.30
N PRO A 66 28.14 -6.18 11.51
CA PRO A 66 27.18 -6.98 10.76
C PRO A 66 26.06 -7.55 11.64
N ILE A 67 24.83 -7.37 11.21
CA ILE A 67 23.63 -7.95 11.83
C ILE A 67 23.42 -9.34 11.22
N ILE A 68 23.53 -10.38 12.05
CA ILE A 68 23.56 -11.78 11.58
C ILE A 68 22.34 -12.61 12.03
N SER A 69 21.41 -12.02 12.79
CA SER A 69 20.19 -12.69 13.23
C SER A 69 19.00 -11.74 13.27
N ILE A 70 17.78 -12.29 13.19
CA ILE A 70 16.55 -11.51 13.30
C ILE A 70 16.44 -10.81 14.66
N ASN A 71 16.84 -11.48 15.74
CA ASN A 71 16.86 -10.86 17.07
C ASN A 71 17.80 -9.65 17.14
N MET A 72 18.97 -9.71 16.50
CA MET A 72 19.89 -8.56 16.39
C MET A 72 19.26 -7.44 15.54
N ALA A 73 18.64 -7.79 14.41
CA ALA A 73 17.95 -6.83 13.56
C ALA A 73 16.86 -6.08 14.32
N ILE A 74 16.04 -6.78 15.10
CA ILE A 74 15.01 -6.18 15.94
C ILE A 74 15.60 -5.27 17.02
N SER A 75 16.66 -5.73 17.70
CA SER A 75 17.31 -4.93 18.74
C SER A 75 17.93 -3.63 18.19
N TYR A 76 18.36 -3.65 16.92
CA TYR A 76 19.02 -2.51 16.28
C TYR A 76 18.01 -1.57 15.58
N LEU A 77 17.05 -2.12 14.83
CA LEU A 77 16.10 -1.36 14.00
C LEU A 77 14.74 -1.15 14.67
N GLY A 78 14.45 -1.92 15.70
CA GLY A 78 13.13 -1.99 16.29
C GLY A 78 12.17 -2.91 15.51
N GLU A 79 11.17 -3.37 16.22
CA GLU A 79 10.16 -4.31 15.73
C GLU A 79 9.42 -3.82 14.49
N LYS A 80 8.97 -2.55 14.53
CA LYS A 80 8.18 -1.95 13.44
C LYS A 80 8.91 -1.99 12.10
N MET A 81 10.21 -1.76 12.11
CA MET A 81 11.03 -1.80 10.90
C MET A 81 11.12 -3.23 10.34
N ILE A 82 11.21 -4.24 11.20
CA ILE A 82 11.26 -5.64 10.77
C ILE A 82 9.93 -6.07 10.15
N VAL A 83 8.81 -5.73 10.80
CA VAL A 83 7.46 -6.00 10.25
C VAL A 83 7.29 -5.31 8.90
N ASN A 84 7.60 -4.02 8.82
CA ASN A 84 7.50 -3.25 7.58
C ASN A 84 8.38 -3.84 6.48
N THR A 85 9.62 -4.23 6.79
CA THR A 85 10.53 -4.87 5.82
C THR A 85 9.99 -6.21 5.33
N ALA A 86 9.47 -7.05 6.23
CA ALA A 86 8.89 -8.33 5.87
C ALA A 86 7.66 -8.14 4.95
N LEU A 87 6.75 -7.25 5.32
CA LEU A 87 5.56 -6.95 4.53
C LEU A 87 5.92 -6.36 3.15
N SER A 88 6.82 -5.38 3.14
CA SER A 88 7.32 -4.75 1.91
C SER A 88 7.98 -5.74 0.97
N THR A 89 8.78 -6.66 1.49
CA THR A 89 9.44 -7.70 0.68
C THR A 89 8.42 -8.59 -0.02
N CYS A 90 7.35 -8.94 0.67
CA CYS A 90 6.35 -9.83 0.11
C CYS A 90 5.42 -9.13 -0.88
N ALA A 91 5.04 -7.91 -0.58
CA ALA A 91 4.23 -7.09 -1.47
C ALA A 91 4.96 -6.83 -2.80
N ASN A 92 6.29 -6.63 -2.77
CA ASN A 92 7.10 -6.42 -3.96
C ASN A 92 6.90 -7.51 -5.04
N GLN A 93 6.69 -8.75 -4.67
CA GLN A 93 6.45 -9.83 -5.63
C GLN A 93 5.19 -9.61 -6.50
N PHE A 94 4.18 -8.94 -5.95
CA PHE A 94 2.94 -8.62 -6.65
C PHE A 94 3.02 -7.31 -7.43
N PHE A 95 3.70 -6.32 -6.86
CA PHE A 95 3.71 -4.95 -7.37
C PHE A 95 4.88 -4.65 -8.32
N ASN A 96 5.93 -5.47 -8.32
CA ASN A 96 7.11 -5.26 -9.17
C ASN A 96 6.91 -5.79 -10.61
N LYS A 97 5.80 -5.37 -11.23
CA LYS A 97 5.44 -5.69 -12.60
C LYS A 97 5.24 -4.40 -13.40
N LYS A 98 5.38 -4.48 -14.72
CA LYS A 98 4.91 -3.41 -15.61
C LYS A 98 3.39 -3.41 -15.62
N LEU A 99 2.78 -2.25 -15.48
CA LEU A 99 1.33 -2.08 -15.59
C LEU A 99 0.99 -1.43 -16.94
N GLU A 100 0.75 -2.26 -17.95
CA GLU A 100 0.52 -1.79 -19.31
C GLU A 100 -0.70 -0.89 -19.44
N GLY A 101 -1.79 -1.19 -18.69
CA GLY A 101 -3.02 -0.38 -18.70
C GLY A 101 -2.88 0.99 -18.04
N TYR A 102 -1.80 1.24 -17.32
CA TYR A 102 -1.48 2.50 -16.65
C TYR A 102 -0.21 3.16 -17.21
N GLU A 103 0.43 2.56 -18.22
CA GLU A 103 1.74 2.98 -18.75
C GLU A 103 2.82 3.09 -17.67
N SER A 104 2.66 2.35 -16.57
CA SER A 104 3.56 2.39 -15.44
C SER A 104 4.69 1.37 -15.63
N PRO A 105 5.97 1.81 -15.63
CA PRO A 105 7.13 0.95 -15.66
C PRO A 105 7.15 -0.08 -14.53
N LYS A 106 7.96 -1.11 -14.72
CA LYS A 106 8.19 -2.12 -13.69
C LYS A 106 8.71 -1.48 -12.40
N GLY A 107 8.04 -1.74 -11.30
CA GLY A 107 8.42 -1.30 -9.96
C GLY A 107 7.77 0.02 -9.52
N GLU A 108 7.20 0.82 -10.42
CA GLU A 108 6.55 2.09 -10.02
C GLU A 108 5.35 1.88 -9.11
N LEU A 109 4.48 0.91 -9.37
CA LEU A 109 3.38 0.59 -8.46
C LEU A 109 3.89 0.26 -7.06
N TRP A 110 4.99 -0.49 -6.98
CA TRP A 110 5.62 -0.80 -5.69
C TRP A 110 6.09 0.47 -4.97
N LEU A 111 6.79 1.34 -5.69
CA LEU A 111 7.33 2.60 -5.15
C LEU A 111 6.20 3.53 -4.70
N HIS A 112 5.11 3.61 -5.46
CA HIS A 112 3.89 4.32 -5.10
C HIS A 112 3.27 3.77 -3.80
N CYS A 113 3.02 2.47 -3.73
CA CYS A 113 2.46 1.85 -2.53
C CYS A 113 3.36 2.04 -1.29
N LEU A 114 4.69 1.99 -1.46
CA LEU A 114 5.63 2.25 -0.38
C LEU A 114 5.53 3.69 0.12
N MET A 115 5.52 4.67 -0.80
CA MET A 115 5.37 6.08 -0.45
C MET A 115 4.01 6.35 0.23
N THR A 116 2.93 5.79 -0.31
CA THR A 116 1.59 5.86 0.29
C THR A 116 1.58 5.32 1.71
N ALA A 117 2.20 4.16 1.95
CA ALA A 117 2.27 3.55 3.28
C ALA A 117 3.00 4.43 4.30
N ILE A 118 4.12 5.03 3.90
CA ILE A 118 4.91 5.94 4.73
C ILE A 118 4.11 7.22 5.01
N ALA A 119 3.54 7.85 3.99
CA ALA A 119 2.76 9.07 4.12
C ALA A 119 1.50 8.85 4.98
N ALA A 120 0.75 7.77 4.75
CA ALA A 120 -0.42 7.41 5.56
C ALA A 120 -0.06 7.22 7.04
N LYS A 121 1.07 6.56 7.33
CA LYS A 121 1.59 6.38 8.69
C LYS A 121 1.96 7.72 9.35
N ILE A 122 2.52 8.67 8.61
CA ILE A 122 2.83 10.02 9.10
C ILE A 122 1.52 10.77 9.42
N VAL A 123 0.58 10.77 8.47
CA VAL A 123 -0.76 11.36 8.63
C VAL A 123 -1.48 10.79 9.85
N SER A 124 -1.42 9.47 10.05
CA SER A 124 -2.14 8.78 11.14
C SER A 124 -1.74 9.24 12.55
N LYS A 125 -0.57 9.86 12.71
CA LYS A 125 -0.13 10.44 13.99
C LYS A 125 -0.99 11.65 14.44
N ASN A 126 -1.70 12.27 13.48
CA ASN A 126 -2.59 13.40 13.72
C ASN A 126 -4.06 12.98 13.79
N SER A 127 -4.33 11.69 13.94
CA SER A 127 -5.69 11.18 14.08
C SER A 127 -6.28 11.56 15.44
N LYS A 128 -7.53 12.01 15.44
CA LYS A 128 -8.31 12.34 16.64
C LYS A 128 -8.60 11.09 17.50
N THR A 129 -8.55 9.92 16.88
CA THR A 129 -8.69 8.62 17.55
C THR A 129 -7.44 7.78 17.31
N PRO A 130 -6.96 6.98 18.28
CA PRO A 130 -5.79 6.13 18.08
C PRO A 130 -5.98 5.17 16.91
N ILE A 131 -5.00 5.08 16.02
CA ILE A 131 -4.95 4.13 14.91
C ILE A 131 -3.65 3.33 15.02
N ASN A 132 -3.74 2.01 14.85
CA ASN A 132 -2.55 1.17 14.84
C ASN A 132 -1.68 1.47 13.59
N SER A 133 -0.50 2.02 13.81
CA SER A 133 0.42 2.45 12.74
C SER A 133 0.90 1.31 11.83
N ASN A 134 0.90 0.06 12.30
CA ASN A 134 1.26 -1.10 11.49
C ASN A 134 0.13 -1.46 10.53
N ILE A 135 -1.13 -1.34 11.00
CA ILE A 135 -2.32 -1.52 10.14
C ILE A 135 -2.33 -0.46 9.04
N VAL A 136 -2.09 0.81 9.41
CA VAL A 136 -2.05 1.92 8.44
C VAL A 136 -0.98 1.69 7.37
N TYR A 137 0.25 1.36 7.79
CA TYR A 137 1.35 1.09 6.86
C TYR A 137 1.01 -0.05 5.90
N THR A 138 0.51 -1.16 6.44
CA THR A 138 0.14 -2.33 5.64
C THR A 138 -1.01 -2.02 4.67
N ALA A 139 -2.01 -1.28 5.12
CA ALA A 139 -3.12 -0.84 4.29
C ALA A 139 -2.63 0.03 3.12
N GLY A 140 -1.69 0.95 3.38
CA GLY A 140 -1.03 1.74 2.35
C GLY A 140 -0.23 0.91 1.35
N ILE A 141 0.46 -0.16 1.79
CA ILE A 141 1.14 -1.10 0.88
C ILE A 141 0.14 -1.83 -0.02
N LEU A 142 -1.05 -2.15 0.47
CA LEU A 142 -1.99 -3.04 -0.23
C LEU A 142 -3.10 -2.31 -1.00
N HIS A 143 -3.28 -0.99 -0.80
CA HIS A 143 -4.45 -0.25 -1.29
C HIS A 143 -4.71 -0.45 -2.79
N ASP A 144 -3.68 -0.45 -3.58
CA ASP A 144 -3.69 -0.50 -5.05
C ASP A 144 -3.47 -1.91 -5.64
N ILE A 145 -3.59 -2.96 -4.83
CA ILE A 145 -3.31 -4.34 -5.30
C ILE A 145 -4.18 -4.75 -6.48
N GLY A 146 -5.37 -4.21 -6.61
CA GLY A 146 -6.27 -4.46 -7.72
C GLY A 146 -5.70 -4.05 -9.08
N LYS A 147 -4.90 -2.96 -9.13
CA LYS A 147 -4.22 -2.51 -10.37
C LYS A 147 -3.33 -3.61 -10.96
N SER A 148 -2.66 -4.38 -10.11
CA SER A 148 -1.81 -5.51 -10.54
C SER A 148 -2.58 -6.62 -11.28
N VAL A 149 -3.89 -6.72 -11.03
CA VAL A 149 -4.76 -7.75 -11.62
C VAL A 149 -5.41 -7.23 -12.91
N ILE A 150 -5.94 -6.00 -12.90
CA ILE A 150 -6.72 -5.47 -14.04
C ILE A 150 -5.86 -4.81 -15.12
N SER A 151 -4.61 -4.43 -14.84
CA SER A 151 -3.75 -3.69 -15.77
C SER A 151 -3.68 -4.34 -17.16
N SER A 152 -3.53 -5.66 -17.24
CA SER A 152 -3.48 -6.35 -18.54
C SER A 152 -4.79 -6.28 -19.33
N MET A 153 -5.93 -6.03 -18.66
CA MET A 153 -7.24 -5.88 -19.31
C MET A 153 -7.43 -4.47 -19.88
N LEU A 154 -6.67 -3.50 -19.35
CA LEU A 154 -6.62 -2.12 -19.82
C LEU A 154 -5.48 -1.87 -20.82
N SER A 155 -4.73 -2.89 -21.20
CA SER A 155 -3.62 -2.75 -22.15
C SER A 155 -4.10 -2.13 -23.46
N GLY A 156 -3.40 -1.07 -23.91
CA GLY A 156 -3.72 -0.32 -25.11
C GLY A 156 -4.92 0.64 -24.98
N THR A 157 -5.44 0.87 -23.76
CA THR A 157 -6.53 1.84 -23.55
C THR A 157 -6.07 3.14 -22.87
N SER A 158 -4.84 3.22 -22.39
CA SER A 158 -4.32 4.36 -21.62
C SER A 158 -4.47 5.69 -22.35
N GLU A 159 -4.13 5.76 -23.64
CA GLU A 159 -4.30 6.98 -24.44
C GLU A 159 -5.76 7.44 -24.49
N LYS A 160 -6.71 6.48 -24.66
CA LYS A 160 -8.14 6.76 -24.66
C LYS A 160 -8.62 7.24 -23.29
N ILE A 161 -8.09 6.67 -22.20
CA ILE A 161 -8.46 7.08 -20.85
C ILE A 161 -7.96 8.51 -20.60
N VAL A 162 -6.68 8.78 -20.86
CA VAL A 162 -6.08 10.12 -20.68
C VAL A 162 -6.80 11.17 -21.51
N SER A 163 -7.08 10.90 -22.80
CA SER A 163 -7.86 11.80 -23.65
C SER A 163 -9.26 12.04 -23.08
N GLY A 164 -9.94 10.97 -22.61
CA GLY A 164 -11.27 11.07 -22.00
C GLY A 164 -11.26 11.91 -20.71
N ILE A 165 -10.20 11.88 -19.93
CA ILE A 165 -10.04 12.74 -18.75
C ILE A 165 -9.83 14.20 -19.17
N LEU A 166 -8.96 14.46 -20.14
CA LEU A 166 -8.72 15.81 -20.68
C LEU A 166 -9.99 16.43 -21.31
N GLU A 167 -10.83 15.61 -21.94
CA GLU A 167 -12.09 16.00 -22.53
C GLU A 167 -13.26 16.05 -21.52
N HIS A 168 -12.98 15.85 -20.23
CA HIS A 168 -13.97 15.80 -19.15
C HIS A 168 -15.04 14.69 -19.31
N LYS A 169 -14.75 13.63 -20.07
CA LYS A 169 -15.59 12.44 -20.15
C LYS A 169 -15.48 11.59 -18.87
N TYR A 170 -14.30 11.53 -18.29
CA TYR A 170 -14.01 10.86 -17.01
C TYR A 170 -13.41 11.87 -16.05
N SER A 171 -13.77 11.78 -14.78
CA SER A 171 -13.18 12.60 -13.71
C SER A 171 -11.79 12.11 -13.32
N ASN A 172 -11.55 10.79 -13.43
CA ASN A 172 -10.30 10.13 -13.05
C ASN A 172 -10.22 8.72 -13.68
N TYR A 173 -9.12 8.03 -13.41
CA TYR A 173 -8.88 6.67 -13.91
C TYR A 173 -9.92 5.65 -13.42
N LEU A 174 -10.38 5.75 -12.17
CA LEU A 174 -11.36 4.86 -11.58
C LEU A 174 -12.68 4.84 -12.36
N GLU A 175 -13.15 6.03 -12.78
CA GLU A 175 -14.37 6.15 -13.60
C GLU A 175 -14.18 5.53 -14.98
N ALA A 176 -13.01 5.72 -15.59
CA ALA A 176 -12.67 5.11 -16.87
C ALA A 176 -12.59 3.57 -16.78
N GLU A 177 -12.04 3.03 -15.70
CA GLU A 177 -11.99 1.58 -15.45
C GLU A 177 -13.41 1.00 -15.42
N ARG A 178 -14.34 1.65 -14.70
CA ARG A 178 -15.74 1.24 -14.62
C ARG A 178 -16.45 1.30 -15.98
N ASP A 179 -16.20 2.33 -16.78
CA ASP A 179 -16.78 2.46 -18.12
C ASP A 179 -16.27 1.36 -19.07
N ILE A 180 -14.99 1.04 -19.01
CA ILE A 180 -14.33 0.09 -19.92
C ILE A 180 -14.53 -1.37 -19.50
N LEU A 181 -14.37 -1.67 -18.21
CA LEU A 181 -14.35 -3.03 -17.67
C LEU A 181 -15.67 -3.43 -16.97
N GLY A 182 -16.48 -2.44 -16.54
CA GLY A 182 -17.65 -2.65 -15.69
C GLY A 182 -17.31 -2.79 -14.20
N PHE A 183 -16.05 -2.59 -13.80
CA PHE A 183 -15.54 -2.60 -12.42
C PHE A 183 -14.23 -1.81 -12.36
N ASP A 184 -13.78 -1.48 -11.16
CA ASP A 184 -12.53 -0.77 -10.92
C ASP A 184 -11.52 -1.58 -10.11
N HIS A 185 -10.30 -1.02 -9.94
CA HIS A 185 -9.24 -1.67 -9.17
C HIS A 185 -9.57 -1.81 -7.68
N CYS A 186 -10.37 -0.91 -7.09
CA CYS A 186 -10.78 -1.01 -5.70
C CYS A 186 -11.71 -2.21 -5.47
N GLU A 187 -12.68 -2.44 -6.37
CA GLU A 187 -13.60 -3.59 -6.31
C GLU A 187 -12.86 -4.91 -6.52
N VAL A 188 -11.90 -4.94 -7.44
CA VAL A 188 -11.08 -6.13 -7.69
C VAL A 188 -10.11 -6.39 -6.55
N GLY A 189 -9.51 -5.35 -6.00
CA GLY A 189 -8.66 -5.44 -4.81
C GLY A 189 -9.43 -5.94 -3.60
N GLU A 190 -10.66 -5.47 -3.35
CA GLU A 190 -11.54 -5.99 -2.30
C GLU A 190 -11.80 -7.49 -2.49
N ALA A 191 -12.16 -7.91 -3.70
CA ALA A 191 -12.42 -9.32 -3.98
C ALA A 191 -11.18 -10.20 -3.78
N LEU A 192 -9.99 -9.68 -4.09
CA LEU A 192 -8.72 -10.35 -3.84
C LEU A 192 -8.44 -10.44 -2.33
N ALA A 193 -8.69 -9.39 -1.56
CA ALA A 193 -8.55 -9.37 -0.11
C ALA A 193 -9.48 -10.42 0.55
N ILE A 194 -10.72 -10.53 0.09
CA ILE A 194 -11.67 -11.56 0.52
C ILE A 194 -11.15 -12.97 0.18
N HIS A 195 -10.66 -13.17 -1.06
CA HIS A 195 -10.11 -14.45 -1.49
C HIS A 195 -8.92 -14.90 -0.64
N TRP A 196 -8.05 -13.96 -0.26
CA TRP A 196 -6.90 -14.22 0.62
C TRP A 196 -7.25 -14.22 2.11
N LYS A 197 -8.51 -13.97 2.47
CA LYS A 197 -9.00 -13.91 3.85
C LYS A 197 -8.21 -12.89 4.69
N LEU A 198 -7.94 -11.72 4.10
CA LEU A 198 -7.31 -10.61 4.83
C LEU A 198 -8.27 -10.07 5.89
N PRO A 199 -7.76 -9.53 7.01
CA PRO A 199 -8.56 -8.79 7.98
C PRO A 199 -9.37 -7.66 7.34
N ASP A 200 -10.54 -7.36 7.90
CA ASP A 200 -11.47 -6.36 7.37
C ASP A 200 -10.84 -4.96 7.24
N TYR A 201 -9.95 -4.55 8.13
CA TYR A 201 -9.20 -3.31 8.02
C TYR A 201 -8.57 -3.11 6.64
N TYR A 202 -7.89 -4.12 6.12
CA TYR A 202 -7.24 -4.05 4.81
C TYR A 202 -8.25 -4.07 3.68
N ARG A 203 -9.31 -4.87 3.79
CA ARG A 203 -10.39 -4.93 2.83
C ARG A 203 -11.07 -3.58 2.66
N TYR A 204 -11.43 -2.90 3.77
CA TYR A 204 -12.05 -1.58 3.74
C TYR A 204 -11.10 -0.52 3.16
N ALA A 205 -9.83 -0.51 3.56
CA ALA A 205 -8.84 0.43 3.03
C ALA A 205 -8.66 0.25 1.51
N ILE A 206 -8.50 -0.98 1.01
CA ILE A 206 -8.38 -1.31 -0.41
C ILE A 206 -9.62 -0.83 -1.18
N LYS A 207 -10.81 -1.11 -0.67
CA LYS A 207 -12.07 -0.76 -1.32
C LYS A 207 -12.32 0.74 -1.38
N LEU A 208 -11.98 1.47 -0.32
CA LEU A 208 -12.50 2.81 -0.07
C LEU A 208 -11.44 3.92 -0.04
N HIS A 209 -10.18 3.65 -0.43
CA HIS A 209 -9.16 4.70 -0.42
C HIS A 209 -9.46 5.88 -1.35
N HIS A 210 -10.25 5.71 -2.40
CA HIS A 210 -10.74 6.81 -3.24
C HIS A 210 -12.11 7.36 -2.80
N ALA A 211 -12.83 6.65 -1.92
CA ALA A 211 -14.15 7.07 -1.42
C ALA A 211 -14.29 6.84 0.10
N PRO A 212 -13.39 7.42 0.94
CA PRO A 212 -13.28 7.09 2.36
C PRO A 212 -14.53 7.42 3.19
N SER A 213 -15.36 8.37 2.75
CA SER A 213 -16.64 8.72 3.38
C SER A 213 -17.65 7.56 3.38
N GLY A 214 -17.46 6.55 2.52
CA GLY A 214 -18.30 5.35 2.49
C GLY A 214 -17.91 4.30 3.54
N ALA A 215 -16.88 4.54 4.35
CA ALA A 215 -16.43 3.59 5.35
C ALA A 215 -17.32 3.62 6.60
N GLU A 216 -17.53 2.46 7.22
CA GLU A 216 -18.10 2.38 8.55
C GLU A 216 -17.22 3.12 9.57
N ALA A 217 -17.82 3.69 10.63
CA ALA A 217 -17.15 4.57 11.60
C ALA A 217 -15.86 3.97 12.18
N GLU A 218 -15.83 2.65 12.39
CA GLU A 218 -14.66 1.92 12.90
C GLU A 218 -13.47 1.97 11.92
N PHE A 219 -13.73 1.89 10.61
CA PHE A 219 -12.70 1.82 9.57
C PHE A 219 -12.40 3.18 8.93
N ALA A 220 -13.27 4.16 9.12
CA ALA A 220 -13.16 5.47 8.48
C ALA A 220 -11.79 6.15 8.75
N PRO A 221 -11.26 6.22 9.99
CA PRO A 221 -9.96 6.83 10.23
C PRO A 221 -8.83 6.17 9.42
N LEU A 222 -8.86 4.83 9.27
CA LEU A 222 -7.88 4.11 8.46
C LEU A 222 -8.03 4.43 6.96
N CYS A 223 -9.26 4.40 6.45
CA CYS A 223 -9.53 4.69 5.04
C CYS A 223 -9.10 6.12 4.67
N PHE A 224 -9.38 7.09 5.53
CA PHE A 224 -8.94 8.47 5.34
C PHE A 224 -7.41 8.62 5.46
N ALA A 225 -6.75 7.89 6.36
CA ALA A 225 -5.29 7.91 6.46
C ALA A 225 -4.64 7.41 5.16
N VAL A 226 -5.15 6.32 4.58
CA VAL A 226 -4.66 5.76 3.32
C VAL A 226 -4.99 6.69 2.15
N HIS A 227 -6.20 7.25 2.09
CA HIS A 227 -6.60 8.26 1.10
C HIS A 227 -5.65 9.47 1.07
N LEU A 228 -5.38 10.05 2.23
CA LEU A 228 -4.44 11.17 2.32
C LEU A 228 -3.02 10.75 1.95
N GLY A 229 -2.58 9.59 2.41
CA GLY A 229 -1.26 9.04 2.06
C GLY A 229 -1.07 8.82 0.57
N ASP A 230 -2.09 8.33 -0.12
CA ASP A 230 -2.12 8.13 -1.57
C ASP A 230 -1.99 9.46 -2.33
N ILE A 231 -2.79 10.46 -1.97
CA ILE A 231 -2.71 11.79 -2.59
C ILE A 231 -1.34 12.44 -2.32
N LEU A 232 -0.81 12.36 -1.09
CA LEU A 232 0.53 12.88 -0.76
C LEU A 232 1.63 12.17 -1.56
N SER A 233 1.50 10.86 -1.80
CA SER A 233 2.40 10.08 -2.66
C SER A 233 2.41 10.64 -4.09
N MET A 234 1.24 10.85 -4.68
CA MET A 234 1.10 11.43 -6.01
C MET A 234 1.62 12.87 -6.08
N MET A 235 1.36 13.68 -5.06
CA MET A 235 1.90 15.07 -4.96
C MET A 235 3.43 15.08 -4.89
N ASN A 236 4.06 14.04 -4.31
CA ASN A 236 5.52 13.89 -4.28
C ASN A 236 6.10 13.26 -5.58
N GLY A 237 5.26 13.02 -6.60
CA GLY A 237 5.68 12.45 -7.88
C GLY A 237 5.79 10.93 -7.90
N ALA A 238 5.40 10.24 -6.83
CA ALA A 238 5.30 8.79 -6.79
C ALA A 238 3.89 8.35 -7.20
N GLY A 239 3.57 8.43 -8.49
CA GLY A 239 2.31 7.97 -9.08
C GLY A 239 2.43 6.59 -9.72
N THR A 240 1.38 6.15 -10.41
CA THR A 240 1.33 4.91 -11.17
C THR A 240 1.15 5.19 -12.67
N GLY A 241 2.22 5.69 -13.31
CA GLY A 241 2.20 6.02 -14.74
C GLY A 241 1.21 7.14 -15.07
N SER A 242 0.26 6.87 -15.96
CA SER A 242 -0.76 7.83 -16.37
C SER A 242 -1.89 8.04 -15.36
N ASP A 243 -2.00 7.20 -14.33
CA ASP A 243 -2.90 7.40 -13.20
C ASP A 243 -2.18 8.17 -12.08
N CYS A 244 -2.40 9.48 -12.04
CA CYS A 244 -1.75 10.39 -11.10
C CYS A 244 -2.75 11.46 -10.60
N LEU A 245 -2.33 12.69 -10.36
CA LEU A 245 -3.01 13.81 -9.71
C LEU A 245 -4.43 14.18 -10.26
N GLN A 246 -5.33 13.21 -10.31
CA GLN A 246 -6.72 13.36 -10.78
C GLN A 246 -7.74 13.17 -9.65
N TYR A 247 -7.27 12.91 -8.43
CA TYR A 247 -8.10 12.65 -7.28
C TYR A 247 -8.11 13.84 -6.34
N GLU A 248 -9.29 14.23 -5.88
CA GLU A 248 -9.46 15.32 -4.92
C GLU A 248 -9.35 14.80 -3.48
N ILE A 249 -8.80 15.62 -2.60
CA ILE A 249 -8.82 15.34 -1.16
C ILE A 249 -10.26 15.39 -0.67
N CYS A 250 -10.74 14.28 -0.12
CA CYS A 250 -12.04 14.21 0.53
C CYS A 250 -12.03 15.04 1.83
N LYS A 251 -12.67 16.21 1.83
CA LYS A 251 -12.64 17.20 2.93
C LYS A 251 -13.13 16.67 4.27
N GLU A 252 -13.93 15.60 4.26
CA GLU A 252 -14.41 14.96 5.48
C GLU A 252 -13.27 14.37 6.35
N TYR A 253 -12.01 14.33 5.85
CA TYR A 253 -10.86 13.96 6.66
C TYR A 253 -10.74 14.85 7.92
N GLU A 254 -11.20 16.09 7.86
CA GLU A 254 -11.20 17.02 8.99
C GLU A 254 -12.01 16.51 10.19
N ASN A 255 -12.96 15.58 9.98
CA ASN A 255 -13.70 14.95 11.06
C ASN A 255 -12.82 13.98 11.88
N TYR A 256 -11.77 13.44 11.25
CA TYR A 256 -10.94 12.35 11.80
C TYR A 256 -9.51 12.77 12.13
N PHE A 257 -9.03 13.89 11.55
CA PHE A 257 -7.63 14.31 11.68
C PHE A 257 -7.53 15.80 12.03
N ASP A 258 -6.57 16.13 12.89
CA ASP A 258 -6.15 17.49 13.18
C ASP A 258 -5.02 17.89 12.23
N ILE A 259 -5.36 18.14 10.95
CA ILE A 259 -4.43 18.47 9.87
C ILE A 259 -4.92 19.74 9.17
N SER A 260 -4.03 20.68 8.94
CA SER A 260 -4.26 21.88 8.15
C SER A 260 -3.49 21.82 6.82
N GLY A 261 -3.86 22.65 5.86
CA GLY A 261 -3.12 22.76 4.60
C GLY A 261 -1.63 23.13 4.77
N ASN A 262 -1.27 23.80 5.88
CA ASN A 262 0.11 24.15 6.20
C ASN A 262 0.96 22.95 6.63
N ASP A 263 0.35 21.84 7.04
CA ASP A 263 1.05 20.63 7.48
C ASP A 263 1.47 19.76 6.28
N ILE A 264 0.77 19.88 5.14
CA ILE A 264 0.98 19.05 3.94
C ILE A 264 2.43 19.08 3.44
N PRO A 265 3.09 20.26 3.24
CA PRO A 265 4.48 20.28 2.78
C PRO A 265 5.44 19.59 3.76
N ASN A 266 5.19 19.70 5.06
CA ASN A 266 6.01 19.05 6.08
C ASN A 266 5.83 17.53 6.05
N PHE A 267 4.60 17.04 5.86
CA PHE A 267 4.34 15.61 5.74
C PHE A 267 5.03 15.02 4.51
N ILE A 268 4.96 15.71 3.36
CA ILE A 268 5.64 15.30 2.13
C ILE A 268 7.15 15.21 2.37
N MET A 269 7.76 16.25 2.98
CA MET A 269 9.20 16.27 3.26
C MET A 269 9.63 15.12 4.18
N ILE A 270 8.87 14.86 5.26
CA ILE A 270 9.18 13.76 6.19
C ILE A 270 9.01 12.40 5.48
N ALA A 271 7.94 12.26 4.70
CA ALA A 271 7.66 11.03 3.96
C ALA A 271 8.73 10.75 2.90
N ASP A 272 9.17 11.77 2.16
CA ASP A 272 10.22 11.63 1.14
C ASP A 272 11.56 11.19 1.76
N ASN A 273 11.94 11.75 2.89
CA ASN A 273 13.14 11.33 3.62
C ASN A 273 13.06 9.86 4.07
N GLU A 274 11.95 9.43 4.69
CA GLU A 274 11.76 8.03 5.12
C GLU A 274 11.70 7.09 3.92
N TYR A 275 11.02 7.50 2.84
CA TYR A 275 10.91 6.76 1.59
C TYR A 275 12.27 6.51 0.94
N ASN A 276 13.13 7.53 0.82
CA ASN A 276 14.43 7.41 0.20
C ASN A 276 15.34 6.44 0.98
N ILE A 277 15.30 6.48 2.32
CA ILE A 277 16.03 5.52 3.17
C ILE A 277 15.56 4.08 2.89
N VAL A 278 14.24 3.85 2.85
CA VAL A 278 13.69 2.50 2.63
C VAL A 278 13.96 2.03 1.19
N LYS A 279 13.81 2.92 0.21
CA LYS A 279 14.09 2.64 -1.21
C LYS A 279 15.53 2.20 -1.42
N GLU A 280 16.51 2.94 -0.88
CA GLU A 280 17.93 2.58 -0.94
C GLU A 280 18.21 1.24 -0.22
N ALA A 281 17.62 1.04 0.97
CA ALA A 281 17.78 -0.20 1.72
C ALA A 281 17.25 -1.44 0.97
N LEU A 282 16.22 -1.26 0.14
CA LEU A 282 15.63 -2.32 -0.70
C LEU A 282 16.32 -2.47 -2.06
N ASN A 283 17.28 -1.61 -2.42
CA ASN A 283 17.98 -1.57 -3.71
C ASN A 283 17.04 -1.36 -4.92
N PHE A 284 16.17 -0.35 -4.85
CA PHE A 284 15.34 0.13 -5.95
C PHE A 284 15.92 1.37 -6.64
#